data_af9947d8aff33bbf3f6c1a7ff33d206a
#
_entry.id   af9947d8aff33bbf3f6c1a7ff33d206a
#
_cell.length_a   1.000
_cell.length_b   1.000
_cell.length_c   1.000
_cell.angle_alpha   90.00
_cell.angle_beta   90.00
_cell.angle_gamma   90.00
#
_symmetry.space_group_name_H-M   'P 1'
#
loop_
_entity.id
_entity.type
_entity.pdbx_description
1 polymer ?
#
loop_
_entity_poly.entity_id
_entity_poly.type
_entity_poly.pdbx_seq_one_letter_code
_entity_poly.pdbx_strand_id
1 'polypeptide(L)'
;MQYLFYSKWHIVDKPTILALDDAGGSYLTWAMFKSMIPAIVSLSFGEIAGLCRFTRAELTETLTSDYMLLARTKGLTKGQATVRHALKNAMVPILPMIISSFIGILGGSMIIEQIFAIPGVGELYIKSIQQLDYDVFMLDSIFYTFVGLLAGIVVDISYGFIDPRIRMGER
;
A
#
# COMPACT_ATOMS: atom_id res chain seq x y z
N MET A 1 -15.59 -16.80 1.62
CA MET A 1 -14.25 -16.99 0.98
C MET A 1 -13.29 -17.75 1.89
N GLN A 2 -13.07 -17.33 3.11
CA GLN A 2 -12.17 -17.99 4.08
C GLN A 2 -12.52 -19.47 4.34
N TYR A 3 -13.80 -19.80 4.47
CA TYR A 3 -14.26 -21.18 4.63
C TYR A 3 -13.89 -22.11 3.47
N LEU A 4 -13.76 -21.58 2.23
CA LEU A 4 -13.31 -22.38 1.08
C LEU A 4 -11.83 -22.74 1.18
N PHE A 5 -10.99 -21.80 1.61
CA PHE A 5 -9.55 -22.04 1.81
C PHE A 5 -9.31 -22.97 3.00
N TYR A 6 -10.13 -22.89 4.04
CA TYR A 6 -10.06 -23.76 5.22
C TYR A 6 -10.61 -25.16 4.93
N SER A 7 -11.84 -25.26 4.43
CA SER A 7 -12.59 -26.51 4.33
C SER A 7 -12.26 -27.34 3.09
N LYS A 8 -11.97 -26.70 1.94
CA LYS A 8 -11.84 -27.38 0.66
C LYS A 8 -10.39 -27.54 0.19
N TRP A 9 -9.55 -26.56 0.47
CA TRP A 9 -8.17 -26.58 -0.01
C TRP A 9 -7.13 -26.79 1.11
N HIS A 10 -7.52 -26.74 2.36
CA HIS A 10 -6.65 -26.93 3.54
C HIS A 10 -5.38 -26.06 3.50
N ILE A 11 -5.46 -24.89 2.85
CA ILE A 11 -4.32 -23.95 2.74
C ILE A 11 -4.16 -23.18 4.05
N VAL A 12 -5.27 -22.98 4.77
CA VAL A 12 -5.32 -22.26 6.04
C VAL A 12 -5.89 -23.20 7.09
N ASP A 13 -5.20 -23.35 8.20
CA ASP A 13 -5.59 -24.27 9.26
C ASP A 13 -6.90 -23.85 9.94
N LYS A 14 -7.14 -22.55 10.12
CA LYS A 14 -8.36 -21.99 10.74
C LYS A 14 -8.69 -20.61 10.19
N PRO A 15 -9.97 -20.19 10.22
CA PRO A 15 -10.37 -18.79 9.97
C PRO A 15 -9.67 -17.83 10.95
N THR A 16 -9.41 -16.60 10.51
CA THR A 16 -8.62 -15.63 11.27
C THR A 16 -9.15 -15.37 12.68
N ILE A 17 -10.48 -15.26 12.84
CA ILE A 17 -11.11 -15.06 14.14
C ILE A 17 -10.84 -16.26 15.06
N LEU A 18 -11.02 -17.50 14.58
CA LEU A 18 -10.78 -18.71 15.39
C LEU A 18 -9.29 -18.89 15.73
N ALA A 19 -8.40 -18.48 14.82
CA ALA A 19 -6.96 -18.49 15.09
C ALA A 19 -6.57 -17.47 16.17
N LEU A 20 -7.27 -16.35 16.26
CA LEU A 20 -7.09 -15.33 17.29
C LEU A 20 -7.57 -15.83 18.65
N ASP A 21 -8.73 -16.48 18.71
CA ASP A 21 -9.28 -17.06 19.94
C ASP A 21 -8.37 -18.12 20.53
N ASP A 22 -7.85 -19.05 19.69
CA ASP A 22 -6.89 -20.07 20.12
C ASP A 22 -5.57 -19.49 20.61
N ALA A 23 -5.16 -18.36 20.08
CA ALA A 23 -3.94 -17.64 20.47
C ALA A 23 -4.11 -16.80 21.75
N GLY A 24 -5.26 -16.88 22.42
CA GLY A 24 -5.57 -16.05 23.58
C GLY A 24 -5.63 -14.55 23.29
N GLY A 25 -6.05 -14.19 22.08
CA GLY A 25 -6.15 -12.80 21.62
C GLY A 25 -4.82 -12.19 21.14
N SER A 26 -3.74 -12.96 21.05
CA SER A 26 -2.44 -12.47 20.55
C SER A 26 -2.37 -12.48 19.03
N TYR A 27 -2.07 -11.31 18.43
CA TYR A 27 -1.88 -11.16 16.98
C TYR A 27 -0.51 -11.64 16.48
N LEU A 28 0.45 -11.93 17.38
CA LEU A 28 1.82 -12.33 17.02
C LEU A 28 2.02 -13.84 17.03
N THR A 29 1.01 -14.61 16.63
CA THR A 29 1.10 -16.09 16.60
C THR A 29 1.25 -16.57 15.17
N TRP A 30 2.04 -17.63 14.97
CA TRP A 30 2.27 -18.24 13.65
C TRP A 30 0.97 -18.70 12.97
N ALA A 31 0.01 -19.22 13.74
CA ALA A 31 -1.31 -19.61 13.24
C ALA A 31 -2.07 -18.40 12.68
N MET A 32 -2.01 -17.25 13.37
CA MET A 32 -2.61 -16.00 12.93
C MET A 32 -1.99 -15.51 11.63
N PHE A 33 -0.66 -15.52 11.53
CA PHE A 33 0.04 -15.13 10.29
C PHE A 33 -0.37 -16.02 9.11
N LYS A 34 -0.41 -17.34 9.28
CA LYS A 34 -0.88 -18.26 8.23
C LYS A 34 -2.31 -17.96 7.78
N SER A 35 -3.22 -17.66 8.70
CA SER A 35 -4.61 -17.37 8.40
C SER A 35 -4.78 -16.06 7.61
N MET A 36 -3.85 -15.12 7.70
CA MET A 36 -3.85 -13.85 6.97
C MET A 36 -3.23 -13.95 5.57
N ILE A 37 -2.50 -15.03 5.23
CA ILE A 37 -1.84 -15.18 3.93
C ILE A 37 -2.78 -14.95 2.74
N PRO A 38 -4.00 -15.51 2.67
CA PRO A 38 -4.89 -15.28 1.54
C PRO A 38 -5.31 -13.81 1.38
N ALA A 39 -5.50 -13.11 2.49
CA ALA A 39 -5.82 -11.68 2.49
C ALA A 39 -4.64 -10.85 2.00
N ILE A 40 -3.43 -11.13 2.51
CA ILE A 40 -2.19 -10.47 2.10
C ILE A 40 -1.94 -10.67 0.61
N VAL A 41 -2.06 -11.89 0.11
CA VAL A 41 -1.89 -12.20 -1.32
C VAL A 41 -2.90 -11.44 -2.17
N SER A 42 -4.17 -11.41 -1.77
CA SER A 42 -5.24 -10.70 -2.49
C SER A 42 -4.97 -9.19 -2.61
N LEU A 43 -4.51 -8.55 -1.53
CA LEU A 43 -4.13 -7.14 -1.53
C LEU A 43 -2.87 -6.88 -2.36
N SER A 44 -1.86 -7.75 -2.22
CA SER A 44 -0.57 -7.59 -2.89
C SER A 44 -0.68 -7.60 -4.41
N PHE A 45 -1.56 -8.40 -5.01
CA PHE A 45 -1.73 -8.43 -6.47
C PHE A 45 -2.18 -7.09 -7.04
N GLY A 46 -3.10 -6.40 -6.38
CA GLY A 46 -3.57 -5.08 -6.79
C GLY A 46 -2.44 -4.04 -6.74
N GLU A 47 -1.73 -3.99 -5.62
CA GLU A 47 -0.62 -3.06 -5.40
C GLU A 47 0.54 -3.31 -6.37
N ILE A 48 0.96 -4.57 -6.54
CA ILE A 48 2.02 -4.93 -7.49
C ILE A 48 1.64 -4.53 -8.92
N ALA A 49 0.41 -4.81 -9.34
CA ALA A 49 -0.04 -4.46 -10.69
C ALA A 49 -0.09 -2.93 -10.90
N GLY A 50 -0.55 -2.18 -9.90
CA GLY A 50 -0.56 -0.72 -9.91
C GLY A 50 0.85 -0.13 -10.01
N LEU A 51 1.73 -0.57 -9.11
CA LEU A 51 3.12 -0.12 -9.06
C LEU A 51 3.89 -0.47 -10.34
N CYS A 52 3.71 -1.69 -10.88
CA CYS A 52 4.31 -2.08 -12.15
C CYS A 52 3.89 -1.18 -13.32
N ARG A 53 2.59 -0.88 -13.44
CA ARG A 53 2.10 0.00 -14.51
C ARG A 53 2.64 1.42 -14.38
N PHE A 54 2.62 1.96 -13.17
CA PHE A 54 3.10 3.31 -12.89
C PHE A 54 4.61 3.41 -13.14
N THR A 55 5.39 2.50 -12.58
CA THR A 55 6.85 2.43 -12.79
C THR A 55 7.21 2.31 -14.27
N ARG A 56 6.45 1.51 -15.03
CA ARG A 56 6.68 1.39 -16.48
C ARG A 56 6.40 2.70 -17.21
N ALA A 57 5.35 3.42 -16.86
CA ALA A 57 5.02 4.70 -17.46
C ALA A 57 6.13 5.73 -17.22
N GLU A 58 6.49 5.93 -15.96
CA GLU A 58 7.55 6.84 -15.53
C GLU A 58 8.91 6.52 -16.16
N LEU A 59 9.27 5.24 -16.19
CA LEU A 59 10.52 4.80 -16.81
C LEU A 59 10.51 5.02 -18.32
N THR A 60 9.38 4.82 -18.99
CA THR A 60 9.27 5.05 -20.44
C THR A 60 9.43 6.53 -20.75
N GLU A 61 8.81 7.41 -19.99
CA GLU A 61 8.93 8.87 -20.12
C GLU A 61 10.38 9.31 -19.90
N THR A 62 10.99 8.85 -18.82
CA THR A 62 12.39 9.20 -18.53
C THR A 62 13.37 8.70 -19.59
N LEU A 63 13.15 7.52 -20.16
CA LEU A 63 14.03 6.95 -21.20
C LEU A 63 13.96 7.70 -22.54
N THR A 64 12.86 8.40 -22.81
CA THR A 64 12.67 9.19 -24.04
C THR A 64 13.08 10.66 -23.87
N SER A 65 13.48 11.07 -22.70
CA SER A 65 13.84 12.46 -22.38
C SER A 65 15.21 12.88 -22.95
N ASP A 66 15.39 14.19 -23.18
CA ASP A 66 16.59 14.78 -23.75
C ASP A 66 17.85 14.52 -22.94
N TYR A 67 17.75 14.44 -21.61
CA TYR A 67 18.91 14.16 -20.77
C TYR A 67 19.44 12.72 -20.94
N MET A 68 18.60 11.79 -21.42
CA MET A 68 19.07 10.45 -21.79
C MET A 68 19.88 10.46 -23.07
N LEU A 69 19.50 11.32 -24.04
CA LEU A 69 20.31 11.54 -25.23
C LEU A 69 21.68 12.13 -24.85
N LEU A 70 21.69 13.14 -23.96
CA LEU A 70 22.91 13.74 -23.44
C LEU A 70 23.81 12.74 -22.70
N ALA A 71 23.23 11.82 -21.91
CA ALA A 71 23.98 10.78 -21.22
C ALA A 71 24.68 9.83 -22.20
N ARG A 72 23.99 9.51 -23.31
CA ARG A 72 24.54 8.66 -24.38
C ARG A 72 25.67 9.35 -25.16
N THR A 73 25.54 10.65 -25.44
CA THR A 73 26.61 11.42 -26.11
C THR A 73 27.87 11.54 -25.25
N LYS A 74 27.75 11.44 -23.92
CA LYS A 74 28.87 11.38 -22.98
C LYS A 74 29.52 9.98 -22.92
N GLY A 75 29.14 9.04 -23.78
CA GLY A 75 29.78 7.72 -23.91
C GLY A 75 29.24 6.66 -22.94
N LEU A 76 28.14 6.92 -22.24
CA LEU A 76 27.51 5.90 -21.39
C LEU A 76 26.82 4.84 -22.25
N THR A 77 26.99 3.58 -21.88
CA THR A 77 26.21 2.49 -22.48
C THR A 77 24.72 2.62 -22.15
N LYS A 78 23.86 2.03 -22.96
CA LYS A 78 22.40 2.08 -22.73
C LYS A 78 22.02 1.64 -21.32
N GLY A 79 22.63 0.53 -20.83
CA GLY A 79 22.36 0.03 -19.47
C GLY A 79 22.82 0.99 -18.37
N GLN A 80 24.02 1.54 -18.51
CA GLN A 80 24.54 2.52 -17.53
C GLN A 80 23.71 3.81 -17.50
N ALA A 81 23.29 4.32 -18.66
CA ALA A 81 22.42 5.47 -18.74
C ALA A 81 21.04 5.20 -18.11
N THR A 82 20.48 4.02 -18.36
CA THR A 82 19.18 3.62 -17.77
C THR A 82 19.26 3.56 -16.24
N VAL A 83 20.23 2.83 -15.68
CA VAL A 83 20.31 2.64 -14.22
C VAL A 83 20.71 3.92 -13.50
N ARG A 84 21.68 4.66 -14.06
CA ARG A 84 22.29 5.82 -13.37
C ARG A 84 21.47 7.10 -13.50
N HIS A 85 20.73 7.25 -14.60
CA HIS A 85 19.97 8.47 -14.90
C HIS A 85 18.48 8.22 -14.99
N ALA A 86 17.99 7.31 -15.85
CA ALA A 86 16.57 7.12 -16.03
C ALA A 86 15.89 6.61 -14.75
N LEU A 87 16.40 5.53 -14.16
CA LEU A 87 15.81 4.96 -12.96
C LEU A 87 15.80 5.94 -11.78
N LYS A 88 16.89 6.68 -11.59
CA LYS A 88 16.98 7.67 -10.50
C LYS A 88 15.91 8.76 -10.66
N ASN A 89 15.69 9.26 -11.87
CA ASN A 89 14.68 10.29 -12.12
C ASN A 89 13.25 9.72 -12.07
N ALA A 90 13.05 8.50 -12.59
CA ALA A 90 11.76 7.83 -12.50
C ALA A 90 11.34 7.54 -11.04
N MET A 91 12.30 7.35 -10.13
CA MET A 91 12.01 7.12 -8.70
C MET A 91 11.44 8.35 -7.98
N VAL A 92 11.60 9.55 -8.53
CA VAL A 92 11.10 10.79 -7.90
C VAL A 92 9.57 10.73 -7.68
N PRO A 93 8.72 10.44 -8.67
CA PRO A 93 7.29 10.27 -8.45
C PRO A 93 6.90 8.89 -7.86
N ILE A 94 7.74 7.85 -8.03
CA ILE A 94 7.43 6.50 -7.54
C ILE A 94 7.55 6.41 -6.01
N LEU A 95 8.56 7.02 -5.41
CA LEU A 95 8.79 6.94 -3.95
C LEU A 95 7.62 7.52 -3.13
N PRO A 96 7.08 8.72 -3.44
CA PRO A 96 5.88 9.21 -2.75
C PRO A 96 4.67 8.30 -2.92
N MET A 97 4.49 7.69 -4.10
CA MET A 97 3.42 6.71 -4.33
C MET A 97 3.57 5.49 -3.40
N ILE A 98 4.78 4.95 -3.26
CA ILE A 98 5.05 3.82 -2.33
C ILE A 98 4.74 4.23 -0.89
N ILE A 99 5.16 5.42 -0.46
CA ILE A 99 4.89 5.94 0.88
C ILE A 99 3.38 6.08 1.10
N SER A 100 2.67 6.64 0.12
CA SER A 100 1.22 6.79 0.18
C SER A 100 0.50 5.44 0.28
N SER A 101 0.90 4.44 -0.54
CA SER A 101 0.36 3.07 -0.47
C SER A 101 0.62 2.44 0.90
N PHE A 102 1.83 2.61 1.45
CA PHE A 102 2.19 2.07 2.76
C PHE A 102 1.33 2.68 3.88
N ILE A 103 1.11 3.99 3.86
CA ILE A 103 0.24 4.65 4.85
C ILE A 103 -1.22 4.28 4.62
N GLY A 104 -1.65 4.11 3.36
CA GLY A 104 -3.00 3.66 3.01
C GLY A 104 -3.38 2.31 3.64
N ILE A 105 -2.39 1.42 3.82
CA ILE A 105 -2.59 0.13 4.50
C ILE A 105 -3.02 0.33 5.97
N LEU A 106 -2.56 1.39 6.64
CA LEU A 106 -2.95 1.69 8.02
C LEU A 106 -4.44 2.00 8.17
N GLY A 107 -5.08 2.49 7.10
CA GLY A 107 -6.53 2.69 7.06
C GLY A 107 -7.32 1.38 6.94
N GLY A 108 -6.64 0.25 6.72
CA GLY A 108 -7.28 -1.05 6.52
C GLY A 108 -7.99 -1.17 5.17
N SER A 109 -8.56 -2.33 4.93
CA SER A 109 -9.39 -2.60 3.76
C SER A 109 -10.73 -3.18 4.18
N MET A 110 -11.76 -2.35 4.21
CA MET A 110 -13.12 -2.73 4.62
C MET A 110 -13.60 -4.02 3.95
N ILE A 111 -13.35 -4.16 2.64
CA ILE A 111 -13.79 -5.32 1.86
C ILE A 111 -12.99 -6.57 2.22
N ILE A 112 -11.67 -6.46 2.33
CA ILE A 112 -10.80 -7.60 2.64
C ILE A 112 -11.02 -8.06 4.08
N GLU A 113 -11.11 -7.13 5.03
CA GLU A 113 -11.37 -7.43 6.43
C GLU A 113 -12.71 -8.17 6.59
N GLN A 114 -13.75 -7.72 5.89
CA GLN A 114 -15.05 -8.39 5.92
C GLN A 114 -15.04 -9.76 5.24
N ILE A 115 -14.39 -9.91 4.07
CA ILE A 115 -14.31 -11.18 3.33
C ILE A 115 -13.52 -12.23 4.12
N PHE A 116 -12.43 -11.83 4.74
CA PHE A 116 -11.53 -12.71 5.46
C PHE A 116 -11.76 -12.75 6.97
N ALA A 117 -12.80 -12.07 7.47
CA ALA A 117 -13.16 -11.98 8.88
C ALA A 117 -11.95 -11.59 9.76
N ILE A 118 -11.20 -10.57 9.31
CA ILE A 118 -10.09 -10.00 10.05
C ILE A 118 -10.66 -8.91 10.95
N PRO A 119 -10.50 -8.99 12.27
CA PRO A 119 -10.98 -7.94 13.17
C PRO A 119 -10.14 -6.67 12.98
N GLY A 120 -10.67 -5.72 12.25
CA GLY A 120 -10.01 -4.47 11.93
C GLY A 120 -10.97 -3.28 11.98
N VAL A 121 -10.43 -2.08 11.80
CA VAL A 121 -11.20 -0.83 11.83
C VAL A 121 -12.22 -0.76 10.69
N GLY A 122 -11.88 -1.33 9.51
CA GLY A 122 -12.81 -1.38 8.38
C GLY A 122 -14.02 -2.26 8.62
N GLU A 123 -13.86 -3.38 9.32
CA GLU A 123 -14.99 -4.22 9.73
C GLU A 123 -15.89 -3.49 10.73
N LEU A 124 -15.29 -2.75 11.68
CA LEU A 124 -16.01 -1.97 12.68
C LEU A 124 -16.85 -0.87 12.01
N TYR A 125 -16.28 -0.18 11.01
CA TYR A 125 -16.98 0.83 10.21
C TYR A 125 -18.24 0.26 9.54
N ILE A 126 -18.15 -0.90 8.89
CA ILE A 126 -19.30 -1.53 8.24
C ILE A 126 -20.34 -1.97 9.25
N LYS A 127 -19.92 -2.55 10.38
CA LYS A 127 -20.83 -2.97 11.45
C LYS A 127 -21.60 -1.79 12.06
N SER A 128 -20.95 -0.66 12.29
CA SER A 128 -21.59 0.54 12.83
C SER A 128 -22.70 1.05 11.93
N ILE A 129 -22.50 1.03 10.61
CA ILE A 129 -23.53 1.38 9.63
C ILE A 129 -24.72 0.40 9.69
N GLN A 130 -24.44 -0.90 9.73
CA GLN A 130 -25.48 -1.93 9.76
C GLN A 130 -26.31 -1.91 11.05
N GLN A 131 -25.69 -1.55 12.17
CA GLN A 131 -26.33 -1.47 13.48
C GLN A 131 -26.92 -0.09 13.78
N LEU A 132 -26.76 0.88 12.86
CA LEU A 132 -27.15 2.28 13.03
C LEU A 132 -26.51 2.93 14.28
N ASP A 133 -25.31 2.47 14.63
CA ASP A 133 -24.52 3.02 15.74
C ASP A 133 -23.74 4.23 15.25
N TYR A 134 -24.36 5.40 15.40
CA TYR A 134 -23.81 6.65 14.93
C TYR A 134 -22.60 7.09 15.73
N ASP A 135 -22.47 6.74 17.00
CA ASP A 135 -21.35 7.14 17.85
C ASP A 135 -20.07 6.44 17.38
N VAL A 136 -20.12 5.14 17.15
CA VAL A 136 -18.99 4.35 16.62
C VAL A 136 -18.68 4.77 15.19
N PHE A 137 -19.70 4.98 14.35
CA PHE A 137 -19.51 5.45 12.97
C PHE A 137 -18.77 6.80 12.91
N MET A 138 -19.16 7.76 13.75
CA MET A 138 -18.50 9.08 13.81
C MET A 138 -17.06 8.98 14.30
N LEU A 139 -16.81 8.14 15.32
CA LEU A 139 -15.45 7.90 15.82
C LEU A 139 -14.54 7.32 14.74
N ASP A 140 -15.01 6.31 14.02
CA ASP A 140 -14.27 5.70 12.91
C ASP A 140 -14.03 6.71 11.77
N SER A 141 -15.03 7.52 11.43
CA SER A 141 -14.89 8.55 10.41
C SER A 141 -13.83 9.59 10.76
N ILE A 142 -13.77 9.99 12.03
CA ILE A 142 -12.73 10.90 12.55
C ILE A 142 -11.35 10.20 12.44
N PHE A 143 -11.25 8.93 12.82
CA PHE A 143 -10.02 8.17 12.73
C PHE A 143 -9.50 8.09 11.29
N TYR A 144 -10.35 7.72 10.32
CA TYR A 144 -9.97 7.67 8.91
C TYR A 144 -9.57 9.03 8.36
N THR A 145 -10.29 10.09 8.73
CA THR A 145 -9.94 11.46 8.34
C THR A 145 -8.58 11.86 8.89
N PHE A 146 -8.31 11.57 10.15
CA PHE A 146 -7.04 11.88 10.80
C PHE A 146 -5.87 11.13 10.14
N VAL A 147 -6.02 9.82 9.89
CA VAL A 147 -5.01 9.02 9.18
C VAL A 147 -4.78 9.57 7.77
N GLY A 148 -5.85 9.93 7.05
CA GLY A 148 -5.74 10.52 5.71
C GLY A 148 -4.99 11.87 5.69
N LEU A 149 -5.25 12.74 6.67
CA LEU A 149 -4.53 14.01 6.80
C LEU A 149 -3.04 13.80 7.14
N LEU A 150 -2.74 12.89 8.07
CA LEU A 150 -1.36 12.52 8.38
C LEU A 150 -0.65 11.94 7.17
N ALA A 151 -1.34 11.07 6.40
CA ALA A 151 -0.81 10.52 5.17
C ALA A 151 -0.43 11.62 4.17
N GLY A 152 -1.33 12.58 3.95
CA GLY A 152 -1.06 13.74 3.10
C GLY A 152 0.20 14.50 3.51
N ILE A 153 0.29 14.85 4.80
CA ILE A 153 1.45 15.58 5.34
C ILE A 153 2.76 14.78 5.13
N VAL A 154 2.76 13.48 5.41
CA VAL A 154 3.96 12.64 5.24
C VAL A 154 4.36 12.55 3.77
N VAL A 155 3.40 12.42 2.87
CA VAL A 155 3.66 12.41 1.42
C VAL A 155 4.22 13.75 0.96
N ASP A 156 3.64 14.88 1.37
CA ASP A 156 4.13 16.22 1.01
C ASP A 156 5.55 16.47 1.52
N ILE A 157 5.83 16.09 2.75
CA ILE A 157 7.19 16.14 3.30
C ILE A 157 8.14 15.25 2.50
N SER A 158 7.71 14.06 2.10
CA SER A 158 8.52 13.14 1.31
C SER A 158 8.91 13.72 -0.05
N TYR A 159 7.99 14.42 -0.73
CA TYR A 159 8.30 15.15 -1.96
C TYR A 159 9.42 16.18 -1.75
N GLY A 160 9.37 16.95 -0.66
CA GLY A 160 10.41 17.93 -0.33
C GLY A 160 11.80 17.35 -0.07
N PHE A 161 11.87 16.08 0.37
CA PHE A 161 13.14 15.36 0.53
C PHE A 161 13.64 14.72 -0.76
N ILE A 162 12.73 14.21 -1.60
CA ILE A 162 13.06 13.44 -2.80
C ILE A 162 13.40 14.38 -3.96
N ASP A 163 12.67 15.48 -4.12
CA ASP A 163 12.92 16.48 -5.16
C ASP A 163 13.30 17.84 -4.57
N PRO A 164 14.61 18.14 -4.43
CA PRO A 164 15.06 19.42 -3.92
C PRO A 164 14.71 20.61 -4.85
N ARG A 165 14.23 20.38 -6.07
CA ARG A 165 13.80 21.43 -7.00
C ARG A 165 12.49 22.07 -6.55
N ILE A 166 11.61 21.32 -5.92
CA ILE A 166 10.37 21.83 -5.34
C ILE A 166 10.66 22.86 -4.22
N ARG A 167 11.77 22.68 -3.52
CA ARG A 167 12.21 23.54 -2.43
C ARG A 167 12.73 24.92 -2.91
N MET A 168 13.11 25.05 -4.18
CA MET A 168 13.71 26.27 -4.76
C MET A 168 12.74 27.02 -5.69
N GLY A 169 11.51 26.55 -5.88
CA GLY A 169 10.52 27.10 -6.81
C GLY A 169 9.74 28.33 -6.32
N GLU A 170 10.00 28.80 -5.11
CA GLU A 170 9.42 30.06 -4.59
C GLU A 170 10.51 31.14 -4.44
N ARG A 171 11.04 31.61 -5.59
CA ARG A 171 11.68 32.93 -5.69
C ARG A 171 11.39 33.53 -7.06
#